data_16c21c470e1d4baa43433f095234f74a
#
_entry.id   16c21c470e1d4baa43433f095234f74a
#
_cell.length_a   1.000
_cell.length_b   1.000
_cell.length_c   1.000
_cell.angle_alpha   90.00
_cell.angle_beta   90.00
_cell.angle_gamma   90.00
#
_symmetry.space_group_name_H-M   'P 1'
#
loop_
_entity.id
_entity.type
_entity.pdbx_description
1 polymer ?
#
loop_
_entity_poly.entity_id
_entity_poly.type
_entity_poly.pdbx_seq_one_letter_code
_entity_poly.pdbx_strand_id
1 'polypeptide(L)' 'DSRLQVFLDDGREISLPLKWYPRLKRATAKQREKYRLIGGRTGIHWPEIDEDLDVEGILGGYPSPEYLKSKTSRRK' A
#
# COMPACT_ATOMS: atom_id res chain seq x y z
N ASP A 1 -6.83 2.29 -11.50
CA ASP A 1 -6.43 3.58 -10.94
C ASP A 1 -6.94 3.80 -9.53
N SER A 2 -8.09 3.26 -9.21
CA SER A 2 -8.57 3.35 -7.84
C SER A 2 -8.16 2.13 -7.03
N ARG A 3 -7.37 1.24 -7.60
CA ARG A 3 -6.95 0.02 -6.93
C ARG A 3 -5.45 -0.17 -7.07
N LEU A 4 -4.87 -0.75 -6.03
CA LEU A 4 -3.47 -1.14 -6.04
C LEU A 4 -3.40 -2.62 -6.31
N GLN A 5 -2.69 -3.01 -7.36
CA GLN A 5 -2.53 -4.43 -7.69
C GLN A 5 -1.14 -4.90 -7.33
N VAL A 6 -1.08 -6.01 -6.63
CA VAL A 6 0.19 -6.59 -6.18
C VAL A 6 0.30 -8.00 -6.75
N PHE A 7 1.43 -8.29 -7.39
CA PHE A 7 1.67 -9.60 -7.99
C PHE A 7 2.67 -10.35 -7.14
N LEU A 8 2.25 -11.51 -6.65
CA LEU A 8 3.09 -12.32 -5.78
C LEU A 8 3.93 -13.30 -6.57
N ASP A 9 5.03 -13.73 -5.97
CA ASP A 9 5.94 -14.68 -6.61
C ASP A 9 5.28 -16.01 -6.95
N ASP A 10 4.25 -16.38 -6.20
CA ASP A 10 3.57 -17.67 -6.43
C ASP A 10 2.49 -17.57 -7.50
N GLY A 11 2.38 -16.42 -8.16
CA GLY A 11 1.44 -16.26 -9.26
C GLY A 11 0.11 -15.63 -8.87
N ARG A 12 -0.10 -15.39 -7.59
CA ARG A 12 -1.36 -14.76 -7.18
C ARG A 12 -1.31 -13.26 -7.41
N GLU A 13 -2.49 -12.69 -7.63
CA GLU A 13 -2.65 -11.26 -7.74
C GLU A 13 -3.60 -10.79 -6.65
N ILE A 14 -3.24 -9.69 -6.01
CA ILE A 14 -4.06 -9.13 -4.94
C ILE A 14 -4.42 -7.71 -5.32
N SER A 15 -5.70 -7.38 -5.25
CA SER A 15 -6.18 -6.05 -5.56
C SER A 15 -6.71 -5.40 -4.31
N LEU A 16 -6.22 -4.19 -4.02
CA LEU A 16 -6.56 -3.49 -2.78
C LEU A 16 -7.12 -2.11 -3.10
N PRO A 17 -8.03 -1.61 -2.26
CA PRO A 17 -8.51 -0.24 -2.48
C PRO A 17 -7.36 0.75 -2.27
N LEU A 18 -7.14 1.60 -3.25
CA LEU A 18 -6.06 2.57 -3.15
C LEU A 18 -6.30 3.55 -2.00
N LYS A 19 -7.55 3.80 -1.66
CA LYS A 19 -7.87 4.71 -0.56
C LYS A 19 -7.37 4.22 0.80
N TRP A 20 -7.06 2.92 0.90
CA TRP A 20 -6.47 2.39 2.13
C TRP A 20 -5.07 2.94 2.37
N TYR A 21 -4.45 3.49 1.35
CA TYR A 21 -3.07 3.99 1.41
C TYR A 21 -3.04 5.42 0.91
N PRO A 22 -3.39 6.38 1.79
CA PRO A 22 -3.56 7.77 1.34
C PRO A 22 -2.34 8.35 0.67
N ARG A 23 -1.14 7.97 1.11
CA ARG A 23 0.07 8.49 0.48
C ARG A 23 0.21 8.03 -0.95
N LEU A 24 -0.14 6.76 -1.20
CA LEU A 24 -0.12 6.23 -2.56
C LEU A 24 -1.20 6.87 -3.42
N LYS A 25 -2.36 7.10 -2.83
CA LYS A 25 -3.45 7.71 -3.57
C LYS A 25 -3.09 9.12 -4.03
N ARG A 26 -2.41 9.87 -3.19
CA ARG A 26 -2.01 11.24 -3.53
C ARG A 26 -0.78 11.31 -4.43
N ALA A 27 -0.08 10.20 -4.59
CA ALA A 27 1.15 10.19 -5.35
C ALA A 27 0.87 10.24 -6.85
N THR A 28 1.84 10.74 -7.60
CA THR A 28 1.76 10.71 -9.06
C THR A 28 2.02 9.28 -9.55
N ALA A 29 1.65 9.03 -10.80
CA ALA A 29 1.92 7.72 -11.38
C ALA A 29 3.42 7.42 -11.37
N LYS A 30 4.22 8.43 -11.63
CA LYS A 30 5.68 8.25 -11.61
C LYS A 30 6.18 7.86 -10.24
N GLN A 31 5.66 8.49 -9.19
CA GLN A 31 6.07 8.17 -7.84
C GLN A 31 5.67 6.76 -7.45
N ARG A 32 4.51 6.30 -7.89
CA ARG A 32 4.07 4.93 -7.59
C ARG A 32 4.93 3.89 -8.29
N GLU A 33 5.55 4.24 -9.41
CA GLU A 33 6.41 3.32 -10.12
C GLU A 33 7.79 3.17 -9.49
N LYS A 34 8.14 4.09 -8.59
CA LYS A 34 9.46 4.07 -7.97
C LYS A 34 9.39 3.40 -6.62
N TYR A 35 9.37 2.09 -6.64
CA TYR A 35 9.32 1.31 -5.42
C TYR A 35 10.50 0.35 -5.37
N ARG A 36 10.79 -0.14 -4.19
CA ARG A 36 11.82 -1.13 -3.96
C ARG A 36 11.27 -2.26 -3.10
N LEU A 37 11.73 -3.46 -3.39
CA LEU A 37 11.39 -4.61 -2.55
C LEU A 37 12.40 -4.68 -1.42
N ILE A 38 11.90 -4.85 -0.21
CA ILE A 38 12.75 -4.88 0.99
C ILE A 38 12.40 -6.11 1.80
N GLY A 39 13.24 -6.40 2.80
CA GLY A 39 13.00 -7.49 3.74
C GLY A 39 12.86 -8.83 3.06
N GLY A 40 13.79 -9.16 2.14
CA GLY A 40 13.71 -10.42 1.45
C GLY A 40 12.50 -10.55 0.56
N ARG A 41 12.05 -9.40 0.03
CA ARG A 41 10.91 -9.32 -0.88
C ARG A 41 9.57 -9.52 -0.18
N THR A 42 9.56 -9.35 1.14
CA THR A 42 8.29 -9.41 1.86
C THR A 42 7.70 -8.03 2.09
N GLY A 43 8.40 -6.97 1.69
CA GLY A 43 7.92 -5.62 1.84
C GLY A 43 8.15 -4.79 0.59
N ILE A 44 7.39 -3.72 0.46
CA ILE A 44 7.51 -2.77 -0.65
C ILE A 44 7.70 -1.39 -0.05
N HIS A 45 8.70 -0.68 -0.55
CA HIS A 45 9.03 0.65 -0.04
C HIS A 45 9.01 1.68 -1.18
N TRP A 46 8.32 2.78 -0.95
CA TRP A 46 8.28 3.90 -1.89
C TRP A 46 9.06 5.06 -1.28
N PRO A 47 10.32 5.24 -1.67
CA PRO A 47 11.17 6.26 -1.01
C PRO A 47 10.69 7.69 -1.18
N GLU A 48 10.07 8.01 -2.32
CA GLU A 48 9.69 9.40 -2.57
C GLU A 48 8.48 9.83 -1.75
N ILE A 49 7.66 8.91 -1.33
CA ILE A 49 6.46 9.24 -0.57
C ILE A 49 6.47 8.63 0.82
N ASP A 50 7.58 8.01 1.17
CA ASP A 50 7.79 7.46 2.51
C ASP A 50 6.69 6.49 2.91
N GLU A 51 6.36 5.56 2.02
CA GLU A 51 5.34 4.57 2.28
C GLU A 51 5.94 3.18 2.24
N ASP A 52 5.51 2.33 3.17
CA ASP A 52 5.93 0.94 3.27
C ASP A 52 4.72 0.05 3.39
N LEU A 53 4.75 -1.05 2.64
CA LEU A 53 3.73 -2.09 2.77
C LEU A 53 4.44 -3.42 2.92
N ASP A 54 3.85 -4.32 3.69
CA ASP A 54 4.38 -5.67 3.75
C ASP A 54 3.33 -6.68 3.32
N VAL A 55 3.81 -7.85 2.90
CA VAL A 55 2.94 -8.86 2.33
C VAL A 55 1.94 -9.37 3.36
N GLU A 56 2.36 -9.52 4.60
CA GLU A 56 1.45 -10.01 5.64
C GLU A 56 0.29 -9.06 5.85
N GLY A 57 0.58 -7.76 5.89
CA GLY A 57 -0.48 -6.77 6.03
C GLY A 57 -1.42 -6.78 4.84
N ILE A 58 -0.87 -6.92 3.64
CA ILE A 58 -1.66 -6.98 2.43
C ILE A 58 -2.58 -8.20 2.44
N LEU A 59 -2.03 -9.35 2.75
CA LEU A 59 -2.80 -10.58 2.76
C LEU A 59 -3.84 -10.60 3.86
N GLY A 60 -3.53 -9.98 4.98
CA GLY A 60 -4.46 -9.92 6.10
C GLY A 60 -5.57 -8.91 5.93
N GLY A 61 -5.46 -8.03 4.93
CA GLY A 61 -6.48 -7.04 4.69
C GLY A 61 -6.44 -5.88 5.66
N TYR A 62 -5.26 -5.51 6.12
CA TYR A 62 -5.11 -4.41 7.07
C TYR A 62 -4.77 -3.11 6.33
N PRO A 63 -5.64 -2.10 6.40
CA PRO A 63 -5.34 -0.81 5.79
C PRO A 63 -4.19 -0.12 6.51
N SER A 64 -3.63 0.91 5.89
CA SER A 64 -2.56 1.64 6.52
C SER A 64 -3.05 2.32 7.80
N PRO A 65 -2.15 2.52 8.77
CA PRO A 65 -2.55 3.22 10.00
C PRO A 65 -3.10 4.62 9.73
N GLU A 66 -2.59 5.29 8.72
CA GLU A 66 -3.05 6.62 8.37
C GLU A 66 -4.52 6.61 7.96
N TYR A 67 -4.92 5.61 7.18
CA TYR A 67 -6.30 5.47 6.77
C TYR A 67 -7.20 5.17 7.97
N LEU A 68 -6.76 4.24 8.83
CA LEU A 68 -7.53 3.89 10.01
C LEU A 68 -7.70 5.07 10.95
N LYS A 69 -6.65 5.85 11.11
CA LYS A 69 -6.69 7.02 11.96
C LYS A 69 -7.70 8.03 11.44
N SER A 70 -7.72 8.23 10.13
CA SER A 70 -8.65 9.14 9.50
C SER A 70 -10.10 8.73 9.76
N LYS A 71 -10.38 7.45 9.64
CA LYS A 71 -11.73 6.97 9.86
C LYS A 71 -12.13 7.09 11.33
N THR A 72 -11.21 6.80 12.22
CA THR A 72 -11.47 6.90 13.64
C THR A 72 -11.80 8.33 14.02
N SER A 73 -11.08 9.28 13.48
CA SER A 73 -11.34 10.70 13.74
C SER A 73 -12.75 11.10 13.39
N ARG A 74 -13.25 10.55 12.33
CA ARG A 74 -14.58 10.96 11.84
C ARG A 74 -15.71 10.45 12.69
N ARG A 75 -15.44 9.53 13.57
CA ARG A 75 -16.47 8.97 14.42
C ARG A 75 -16.78 9.85 15.61
N LYS A 76 -15.93 10.83 15.84
CA LYS A 76 -16.17 11.76 16.94
C LYS A 76 -17.24 12.78 16.60
#